data_de953750bc6a388fcadc3da0d24eda8b
#
_entry.id   de953750bc6a388fcadc3da0d24eda8b
#
_cell.length_a   1.000
_cell.length_b   1.000
_cell.length_c   1.000
_cell.angle_alpha   90.00
_cell.angle_beta   90.00
_cell.angle_gamma   90.00
#
_symmetry.space_group_name_H-M   'P 1'
#
loop_
_entity.id
_entity.type
_entity.pdbx_description
1 polymer ?
#
loop_
_entity_poly.entity_id
_entity_poly.type
_entity_poly.pdbx_seq_one_letter_code
_entity_poly.pdbx_strand_id
1 'polypeptide(L)'
;MNEASLTALLLTLQYASLATAIVFVPGLLIAYVLARFSFPGKVFVSALTSLPLVLPPTAVGDLLLQMLATDGIRGRDILGVDLDILLTGKAVIVACAVMSAPLIIRTARIAFEGVNARYEAMARTLGYGPVETFLRFTLPLAARGLLAALILGFTRAMGEFGVTVTIAGNIPGRTQTLASAIYSAQQVGNDNEANFLVLVALATGFCAILAAELLSMRGVPSRKSL
;
A
#
# COMPACT_ATOMS: atom_id res chain seq x y z
N MET A 1 -18.64 15.21 15.87
CA MET A 1 -17.43 15.13 15.01
C MET A 1 -17.22 16.52 14.45
N ASN A 2 -16.09 17.16 14.75
CA ASN A 2 -15.77 18.47 14.18
C ASN A 2 -15.52 18.34 12.67
N GLU A 3 -15.78 19.39 11.89
CA GLU A 3 -15.51 19.40 10.45
C GLU A 3 -14.06 19.02 10.12
N ALA A 4 -13.10 19.46 10.94
CA ALA A 4 -11.69 19.13 10.80
C ALA A 4 -11.41 17.62 10.94
N SER A 5 -12.03 16.97 11.92
CA SER A 5 -11.90 15.53 12.18
C SER A 5 -12.46 14.69 11.02
N LEU A 6 -13.62 15.11 10.48
CA LEU A 6 -14.23 14.48 9.32
C LEU A 6 -13.33 14.62 8.09
N THR A 7 -12.80 15.81 7.87
CA THR A 7 -11.88 16.09 6.75
C THR A 7 -10.62 15.23 6.84
N ALA A 8 -10.01 15.13 8.03
CA ALA A 8 -8.82 14.28 8.23
C ALA A 8 -9.11 12.80 7.94
N LEU A 9 -10.28 12.29 8.35
CA LEU A 9 -10.71 10.93 8.03
C LEU A 9 -10.89 10.73 6.52
N LEU A 10 -11.60 11.63 5.85
CA LEU A 10 -11.84 11.56 4.41
C LEU A 10 -10.53 11.61 3.61
N LEU A 11 -9.62 12.52 3.98
CA LEU A 11 -8.29 12.61 3.36
C LEU A 11 -7.49 11.32 3.57
N THR A 12 -7.55 10.73 4.77
CA THR A 12 -6.87 9.44 5.04
C THR A 12 -7.38 8.35 4.13
N LEU A 13 -8.71 8.18 4.03
CA LEU A 13 -9.31 7.17 3.17
C LEU A 13 -9.00 7.42 1.69
N GLN A 14 -9.08 8.66 1.25
CA GLN A 14 -8.79 9.05 -0.13
C GLN A 14 -7.33 8.75 -0.50
N TYR A 15 -6.38 9.23 0.30
CA TYR A 15 -4.95 9.05 0.00
C TYR A 15 -4.51 7.61 0.13
N ALA A 16 -4.98 6.88 1.14
CA ALA A 16 -4.69 5.45 1.29
C ALA A 16 -5.25 4.63 0.12
N SER A 17 -6.48 4.92 -0.34
CA SER A 17 -7.10 4.26 -1.49
C SER A 17 -6.32 4.52 -2.77
N LEU A 18 -5.99 5.79 -3.06
CA LEU A 18 -5.21 6.17 -4.24
C LEU A 18 -3.81 5.56 -4.23
N ALA A 19 -3.11 5.65 -3.11
CA ALA A 19 -1.78 5.07 -2.96
C ALA A 19 -1.79 3.55 -3.19
N THR A 20 -2.74 2.86 -2.56
CA THR A 20 -2.89 1.41 -2.71
C THR A 20 -3.21 1.03 -4.15
N ALA A 21 -4.13 1.74 -4.80
CA ALA A 21 -4.49 1.49 -6.21
C ALA A 21 -3.30 1.68 -7.16
N ILE A 22 -2.52 2.76 -6.95
CA ILE A 22 -1.33 3.06 -7.77
C ILE A 22 -0.26 1.99 -7.62
N VAL A 23 -0.03 1.50 -6.39
CA VAL A 23 1.04 0.52 -6.11
C VAL A 23 0.61 -0.91 -6.42
N PHE A 24 -0.69 -1.20 -6.38
CA PHE A 24 -1.20 -2.57 -6.48
C PHE A 24 -0.76 -3.24 -7.79
N VAL A 25 -1.00 -2.61 -8.94
CA VAL A 25 -0.65 -3.21 -10.23
C VAL A 25 0.86 -3.44 -10.40
N PRO A 26 1.73 -2.42 -10.25
CA PRO A 26 3.18 -2.65 -10.34
C PRO A 26 3.69 -3.58 -9.24
N GLY A 27 3.11 -3.53 -8.04
CA GLY A 27 3.43 -4.45 -6.94
C GLY A 27 3.12 -5.91 -7.29
N LEU A 28 1.97 -6.17 -7.93
CA LEU A 28 1.63 -7.52 -8.42
C LEU A 28 2.60 -8.01 -9.50
N LEU A 29 3.02 -7.15 -10.41
CA LEU A 29 3.99 -7.51 -11.46
C LEU A 29 5.34 -7.90 -10.84
N ILE A 30 5.85 -7.09 -9.90
CA ILE A 30 7.09 -7.41 -9.17
C ILE A 30 6.93 -8.71 -8.39
N ALA A 31 5.82 -8.88 -7.69
CA ALA A 31 5.50 -10.09 -6.93
C ALA A 31 5.47 -11.34 -7.81
N TYR A 32 4.84 -11.27 -8.98
CA TYR A 32 4.77 -12.35 -9.94
C TYR A 32 6.15 -12.72 -10.49
N VAL A 33 6.96 -11.72 -10.87
CA VAL A 33 8.34 -11.95 -11.33
C VAL A 33 9.16 -12.62 -10.23
N LEU A 34 9.07 -12.13 -8.99
CA LEU A 34 9.75 -12.72 -7.85
C LEU A 34 9.23 -14.13 -7.50
N ALA A 35 7.97 -14.46 -7.78
CA ALA A 35 7.41 -15.78 -7.50
C ALA A 35 7.81 -16.81 -8.56
N ARG A 36 7.77 -16.46 -9.85
CA ARG A 36 7.87 -17.42 -10.98
C ARG A 36 9.22 -17.51 -11.64
N PHE A 37 10.03 -16.47 -11.57
CA PHE A 37 11.31 -16.45 -12.27
C PHE A 37 12.48 -16.60 -11.30
N SER A 38 13.50 -17.33 -11.77
CA SER A 38 14.82 -17.41 -11.14
C SER A 38 15.80 -16.62 -12.00
N PHE A 39 16.40 -15.58 -11.46
CA PHE A 39 17.37 -14.73 -12.15
C PHE A 39 18.48 -14.30 -11.19
N PRO A 40 19.68 -13.99 -11.70
CA PRO A 40 20.76 -13.45 -10.87
C PRO A 40 20.32 -12.11 -10.28
N GLY A 41 20.53 -11.91 -8.97
CA GLY A 41 20.07 -10.70 -8.28
C GLY A 41 18.66 -10.74 -7.70
N LYS A 42 17.89 -11.83 -7.85
CA LYS A 42 16.55 -11.98 -7.26
C LYS A 42 16.53 -11.67 -5.75
N VAL A 43 17.53 -12.13 -5.02
CA VAL A 43 17.66 -11.89 -3.57
C VAL A 43 17.84 -10.41 -3.29
N PHE A 44 18.65 -9.71 -4.10
CA PHE A 44 18.86 -8.27 -3.98
C PHE A 44 17.58 -7.48 -4.24
N VAL A 45 16.85 -7.80 -5.32
CA VAL A 45 15.56 -7.15 -5.61
C VAL A 45 14.55 -7.41 -4.49
N SER A 46 14.49 -8.64 -3.97
CA SER A 46 13.60 -8.98 -2.85
C SER A 46 13.97 -8.22 -1.56
N ALA A 47 15.26 -8.05 -1.30
CA ALA A 47 15.73 -7.24 -0.16
C ALA A 47 15.40 -5.76 -0.35
N LEU A 48 15.66 -5.22 -1.54
CA LEU A 48 15.38 -3.82 -1.87
C LEU A 48 13.90 -3.47 -1.73
N THR A 49 13.01 -4.32 -2.26
CA THR A 49 11.56 -4.12 -2.14
C THR A 49 11.06 -4.22 -0.68
N SER A 50 11.79 -4.87 0.20
CA SER A 50 11.44 -5.00 1.62
C SER A 50 12.09 -3.92 2.51
N LEU A 51 13.02 -3.13 1.98
CA LEU A 51 13.80 -2.14 2.73
C LEU A 51 12.94 -1.14 3.52
N PRO A 52 11.83 -0.58 2.97
CA PRO A 52 11.00 0.37 3.71
C PRO A 52 10.32 -0.23 4.96
N LEU A 53 10.22 -1.56 5.09
CA LEU A 53 9.67 -2.19 6.30
C LEU A 53 10.66 -2.20 7.48
N VAL A 54 11.95 -2.16 7.18
CA VAL A 54 13.01 -2.26 8.19
C VAL A 54 13.48 -0.89 8.64
N LEU A 55 13.46 0.07 7.72
CA LEU A 55 13.89 1.44 8.01
C LEU A 55 12.86 2.17 8.90
N PRO A 56 13.32 3.01 9.82
CA PRO A 56 12.42 3.93 10.52
C PRO A 56 11.65 4.79 9.51
N PRO A 57 10.33 5.00 9.69
CA PRO A 57 9.52 5.80 8.75
C PRO A 57 10.08 7.19 8.50
N THR A 58 10.64 7.83 9.53
CA THR A 58 11.29 9.15 9.42
C THR A 58 12.52 9.13 8.52
N ALA A 59 13.33 8.05 8.55
CA ALA A 59 14.47 7.90 7.66
C ALA A 59 14.03 7.72 6.20
N VAL A 60 12.96 6.95 5.95
CA VAL A 60 12.37 6.84 4.62
C VAL A 60 11.83 8.20 4.15
N GLY A 61 11.20 8.96 5.05
CA GLY A 61 10.73 10.31 4.78
C GLY A 61 11.85 11.27 4.39
N ASP A 62 12.98 11.22 5.11
CA ASP A 62 14.13 12.06 4.82
C ASP A 62 14.78 11.71 3.47
N LEU A 63 14.92 10.43 3.16
CA LEU A 63 15.39 9.99 1.85
C LEU A 63 14.48 10.47 0.71
N LEU A 64 13.16 10.35 0.87
CA LEU A 64 12.20 10.85 -0.10
C LEU A 64 12.24 12.37 -0.20
N LEU A 65 12.39 13.08 0.91
CA LEU A 65 12.54 14.53 0.91
C LEU A 65 13.76 14.95 0.09
N GLN A 66 14.91 14.31 0.32
CA GLN A 66 16.13 14.57 -0.43
C GLN A 66 15.99 14.24 -1.92
N MET A 67 15.22 13.20 -2.28
CA MET A 67 14.96 12.83 -3.68
C MET A 67 13.99 13.78 -4.38
N LEU A 68 13.00 14.32 -3.66
CA LEU A 68 11.92 15.13 -4.19
C LEU A 68 12.17 16.64 -4.06
N ALA A 69 13.15 17.06 -3.25
CA ALA A 69 13.52 18.47 -3.13
C ALA A 69 14.08 19.00 -4.44
N THR A 70 13.92 20.32 -4.67
CA THR A 70 14.30 21.02 -5.91
C THR A 70 15.81 20.90 -6.21
N ASP A 71 16.63 20.71 -5.17
CA ASP A 71 18.09 20.52 -5.27
C ASP A 71 18.50 19.04 -5.25
N GLY A 72 17.53 18.12 -5.06
CA GLY A 72 17.77 16.67 -5.03
C GLY A 72 17.93 16.09 -6.43
N ILE A 73 18.03 14.74 -6.49
CA ILE A 73 18.06 13.98 -7.76
C ILE A 73 16.67 14.08 -8.44
N ARG A 74 16.29 15.18 -8.78
CA ARG A 74 15.73 15.88 -9.90
C ARG A 74 14.55 15.23 -10.61
N GLY A 75 13.38 15.40 -10.05
CA GLY A 75 12.16 15.30 -10.87
C GLY A 75 12.20 16.24 -12.09
N ARG A 76 12.82 17.42 -11.95
CA ARG A 76 12.91 18.44 -13.01
C ARG A 76 13.84 18.06 -14.16
N ASP A 77 14.98 17.44 -13.88
CA ASP A 77 15.98 17.13 -14.93
C ASP A 77 15.76 15.77 -15.60
N ILE A 78 15.09 14.82 -14.94
CA ILE A 78 14.83 13.50 -15.51
C ILE A 78 13.51 13.47 -16.31
N LEU A 79 12.47 14.18 -15.86
CA LEU A 79 11.16 14.19 -16.50
C LEU A 79 10.80 15.50 -17.16
N GLY A 80 11.61 16.57 -17.01
CA GLY A 80 11.32 17.90 -17.58
C GLY A 80 10.06 18.58 -17.01
N VAL A 81 9.47 18.01 -15.96
CA VAL A 81 8.19 18.45 -15.36
C VAL A 81 8.42 18.76 -13.88
N ASP A 82 8.02 19.96 -13.48
CA ASP A 82 7.95 20.36 -12.08
C ASP A 82 6.72 19.71 -11.46
N LEU A 83 6.93 18.57 -10.75
CA LEU A 83 5.82 17.76 -10.22
C LEU A 83 5.14 18.39 -9.00
N ASP A 84 5.76 19.41 -8.39
CA ASP A 84 5.27 20.12 -7.21
C ASP A 84 4.62 19.16 -6.17
N ILE A 85 5.44 18.19 -5.71
CA ILE A 85 4.95 17.09 -4.87
C ILE A 85 4.95 17.48 -3.40
N LEU A 86 6.04 18.10 -2.92
CA LEU A 86 6.23 18.38 -1.49
C LEU A 86 5.13 19.29 -0.94
N LEU A 87 4.76 19.05 0.34
CA LEU A 87 3.72 19.79 1.06
C LEU A 87 2.33 19.75 0.39
N THR A 88 2.08 18.75 -0.46
CA THR A 88 0.79 18.54 -1.13
C THR A 88 0.20 17.18 -0.84
N GLY A 89 -1.06 16.96 -1.22
CA GLY A 89 -1.70 15.64 -1.14
C GLY A 89 -0.98 14.56 -1.98
N LYS A 90 -0.24 14.97 -3.03
CA LYS A 90 0.60 14.04 -3.81
C LYS A 90 1.71 13.44 -2.95
N ALA A 91 2.33 14.23 -2.06
CA ALA A 91 3.34 13.72 -1.13
C ALA A 91 2.75 12.68 -0.16
N VAL A 92 1.52 12.92 0.34
CA VAL A 92 0.82 11.93 1.19
C VAL A 92 0.63 10.61 0.44
N ILE A 93 0.19 10.68 -0.83
CA ILE A 93 0.02 9.48 -1.68
C ILE A 93 1.35 8.76 -1.88
N VAL A 94 2.45 9.48 -2.16
CA VAL A 94 3.79 8.89 -2.32
C VAL A 94 4.25 8.23 -1.02
N ALA A 95 4.09 8.89 0.13
CA ALA A 95 4.42 8.33 1.44
C ALA A 95 3.68 7.01 1.70
N CYS A 96 2.36 7.03 1.55
CA CYS A 96 1.51 5.86 1.72
C CYS A 96 1.88 4.73 0.72
N ALA A 97 2.17 5.09 -0.53
CA ALA A 97 2.55 4.16 -1.59
C ALA A 97 3.86 3.43 -1.27
N VAL A 98 4.91 4.17 -0.92
CA VAL A 98 6.23 3.61 -0.59
C VAL A 98 6.17 2.70 0.62
N MET A 99 5.42 3.09 1.66
CA MET A 99 5.33 2.32 2.90
C MET A 99 4.40 1.10 2.81
N SER A 100 3.42 1.10 1.90
CA SER A 100 2.53 -0.04 1.68
C SER A 100 3.06 -1.04 0.64
N ALA A 101 3.89 -0.59 -0.30
CA ALA A 101 4.42 -1.41 -1.39
C ALA A 101 5.08 -2.72 -0.95
N PRO A 102 5.97 -2.74 0.05
CA PRO A 102 6.61 -3.98 0.49
C PRO A 102 5.62 -5.03 0.95
N LEU A 103 4.57 -4.62 1.66
CA LEU A 103 3.55 -5.51 2.20
C LEU A 103 2.70 -6.10 1.09
N ILE A 104 2.30 -5.28 0.11
CA ILE A 104 1.58 -5.72 -1.10
C ILE A 104 2.44 -6.73 -1.87
N ILE A 105 3.68 -6.38 -2.19
CA ILE A 105 4.59 -7.24 -2.98
C ILE A 105 4.80 -8.57 -2.28
N ARG A 106 5.09 -8.55 -0.98
CA ARG A 106 5.41 -9.76 -0.22
C ARG A 106 4.21 -10.69 -0.09
N THR A 107 3.04 -10.15 0.21
CA THR A 107 1.81 -10.94 0.35
C THR A 107 1.34 -11.48 -1.00
N ALA A 108 1.38 -10.67 -2.05
CA ALA A 108 1.05 -11.10 -3.41
C ALA A 108 2.02 -12.17 -3.93
N ARG A 109 3.32 -12.05 -3.60
CA ARG A 109 4.32 -13.07 -3.94
C ARG A 109 3.97 -14.42 -3.32
N ILE A 110 3.64 -14.47 -2.03
CA ILE A 110 3.21 -15.70 -1.34
C ILE A 110 1.96 -16.28 -2.02
N ALA A 111 1.01 -15.42 -2.40
CA ALA A 111 -0.19 -15.84 -3.12
C ALA A 111 0.13 -16.51 -4.46
N PHE A 112 1.04 -15.94 -5.25
CA PHE A 112 1.48 -16.54 -6.50
C PHE A 112 2.30 -17.82 -6.30
N GLU A 113 3.19 -17.86 -5.31
CA GLU A 113 3.96 -19.06 -4.96
C GLU A 113 3.05 -20.23 -4.53
N GLY A 114 1.89 -19.93 -3.92
CA GLY A 114 0.88 -20.91 -3.54
C GLY A 114 0.11 -21.54 -4.71
N VAL A 115 0.13 -20.93 -5.89
CA VAL A 115 -0.47 -21.52 -7.09
C VAL A 115 0.46 -22.60 -7.67
N ASN A 116 -0.04 -23.82 -7.78
CA ASN A 116 0.75 -24.94 -8.33
C ASN A 116 1.11 -24.68 -9.80
N ALA A 117 2.39 -24.65 -10.10
CA ALA A 117 2.93 -24.43 -11.44
C ALA A 117 2.44 -25.45 -12.50
N ARG A 118 1.93 -26.61 -12.06
CA ARG A 118 1.33 -27.60 -12.98
C ARG A 118 0.12 -27.05 -13.72
N TYR A 119 -0.69 -26.20 -13.11
CA TYR A 119 -1.83 -25.56 -13.80
C TYR A 119 -1.38 -24.68 -14.95
N GLU A 120 -0.28 -23.93 -14.78
CA GLU A 120 0.30 -23.12 -15.85
C GLU A 120 0.90 -24.00 -16.97
N ALA A 121 1.55 -25.10 -16.60
CA ALA A 121 2.08 -26.07 -17.58
C ALA A 121 0.96 -26.72 -18.40
N MET A 122 -0.13 -27.16 -17.73
CA MET A 122 -1.29 -27.72 -18.41
C MET A 122 -1.97 -26.71 -19.34
N ALA A 123 -2.12 -25.46 -18.94
CA ALA A 123 -2.65 -24.41 -19.79
C ALA A 123 -1.81 -24.23 -21.07
N ARG A 124 -0.50 -24.26 -20.95
CA ARG A 124 0.43 -24.15 -22.10
C ARG A 124 0.30 -25.36 -23.05
N THR A 125 0.11 -26.57 -22.54
CA THR A 125 -0.10 -27.75 -23.40
C THR A 125 -1.44 -27.68 -24.16
N LEU A 126 -2.41 -26.92 -23.66
CA LEU A 126 -3.67 -26.63 -24.33
C LEU A 126 -3.58 -25.46 -25.34
N GLY A 127 -2.37 -24.90 -25.54
CA GLY A 127 -2.11 -23.84 -26.51
C GLY A 127 -2.31 -22.41 -25.99
N TYR A 128 -2.56 -22.23 -24.68
CA TYR A 128 -2.66 -20.88 -24.11
C TYR A 128 -1.29 -20.19 -24.05
N GLY A 129 -1.24 -18.93 -24.50
CA GLY A 129 -0.05 -18.10 -24.40
C GLY A 129 0.26 -17.69 -22.94
N PRO A 130 1.48 -17.17 -22.67
CA PRO A 130 1.89 -16.84 -21.30
C PRO A 130 0.99 -15.79 -20.61
N VAL A 131 0.59 -14.76 -21.33
CA VAL A 131 -0.32 -13.71 -20.80
C VAL A 131 -1.71 -14.28 -20.52
N GLU A 132 -2.21 -15.11 -21.44
CA GLU A 132 -3.50 -15.74 -21.30
C GLU A 132 -3.52 -16.76 -20.14
N THR A 133 -2.47 -17.51 -19.98
CA THR A 133 -2.25 -18.42 -18.84
C THR A 133 -2.26 -17.63 -17.52
N PHE A 134 -1.57 -16.51 -17.48
CA PHE A 134 -1.57 -15.64 -16.29
C PHE A 134 -2.97 -15.13 -15.96
N LEU A 135 -3.67 -14.54 -16.93
CA LEU A 135 -4.97 -13.88 -16.69
C LEU A 135 -6.09 -14.89 -16.41
N ARG A 136 -6.11 -16.04 -17.09
CA ARG A 136 -7.19 -17.03 -16.98
C ARG A 136 -7.00 -18.06 -15.89
N PHE A 137 -5.75 -18.34 -15.49
CA PHE A 137 -5.47 -19.41 -14.52
C PHE A 137 -4.74 -18.88 -13.28
N THR A 138 -3.57 -18.26 -13.44
CA THR A 138 -2.73 -17.86 -12.29
C THR A 138 -3.41 -16.78 -11.44
N LEU A 139 -3.92 -15.73 -12.07
CA LEU A 139 -4.54 -14.60 -11.40
C LEU A 139 -5.81 -15.00 -10.63
N PRO A 140 -6.77 -15.76 -11.21
CA PRO A 140 -7.94 -16.21 -10.46
C PRO A 140 -7.62 -17.19 -9.32
N LEU A 141 -6.63 -18.07 -9.51
CA LEU A 141 -6.21 -19.00 -8.46
C LEU A 141 -5.53 -18.30 -7.29
N ALA A 142 -4.78 -17.22 -7.56
CA ALA A 142 -4.16 -16.38 -6.54
C ALA A 142 -5.11 -15.36 -5.91
N ALA A 143 -6.30 -15.13 -6.47
CA ALA A 143 -7.16 -13.97 -6.19
C ALA A 143 -7.40 -13.70 -4.70
N ARG A 144 -7.58 -14.74 -3.87
CA ARG A 144 -7.78 -14.59 -2.42
C ARG A 144 -6.55 -13.98 -1.74
N GLY A 145 -5.36 -14.48 -2.06
CA GLY A 145 -4.13 -13.95 -1.51
C GLY A 145 -3.83 -12.55 -2.03
N LEU A 146 -4.23 -12.25 -3.28
CA LEU A 146 -4.10 -10.91 -3.85
C LEU A 146 -5.09 -9.93 -3.21
N LEU A 147 -6.30 -10.36 -2.87
CA LEU A 147 -7.23 -9.58 -2.08
C LEU A 147 -6.66 -9.29 -0.68
N ALA A 148 -6.08 -10.29 -0.03
CA ALA A 148 -5.38 -10.08 1.24
C ALA A 148 -4.23 -9.08 1.11
N ALA A 149 -3.45 -9.13 0.02
CA ALA A 149 -2.38 -8.17 -0.26
C ALA A 149 -2.91 -6.74 -0.41
N LEU A 150 -4.03 -6.58 -1.14
CA LEU A 150 -4.70 -5.28 -1.31
C LEU A 150 -5.12 -4.68 0.04
N ILE A 151 -5.76 -5.49 0.86
CA ILE A 151 -6.28 -5.09 2.16
C ILE A 151 -5.16 -4.71 3.13
N LEU A 152 -4.14 -5.56 3.25
CA LEU A 152 -2.99 -5.29 4.09
C LEU A 152 -2.23 -4.05 3.63
N GLY A 153 -2.12 -3.83 2.32
CA GLY A 153 -1.55 -2.62 1.76
C GLY A 153 -2.35 -1.37 2.12
N PHE A 154 -3.67 -1.43 1.98
CA PHE A 154 -4.57 -0.33 2.30
C PHE A 154 -4.54 0.02 3.80
N THR A 155 -4.65 -0.97 4.68
CA THR A 155 -4.60 -0.74 6.13
C THR A 155 -3.24 -0.19 6.57
N ARG A 156 -2.14 -0.64 5.94
CA ARG A 156 -0.81 -0.07 6.18
C ARG A 156 -0.71 1.38 5.72
N ALA A 157 -1.29 1.71 4.57
CA ALA A 157 -1.33 3.07 4.04
C ALA A 157 -2.17 4.01 4.93
N MET A 158 -3.31 3.55 5.45
CA MET A 158 -4.15 4.34 6.38
C MET A 158 -3.42 4.77 7.65
N GLY A 159 -2.56 3.92 8.18
CA GLY A 159 -1.81 4.18 9.40
C GLY A 159 -0.49 4.91 9.18
N GLU A 160 -0.22 5.43 7.97
CA GLU A 160 1.05 6.10 7.71
C GLU A 160 1.07 7.50 8.32
N PHE A 161 2.15 7.79 9.05
CA PHE A 161 2.35 9.05 9.73
C PHE A 161 3.77 9.62 9.52
N GLY A 162 4.80 8.83 9.81
CA GLY A 162 6.17 9.30 9.88
C GLY A 162 6.70 9.89 8.57
N VAL A 163 6.54 9.14 7.46
CA VAL A 163 6.93 9.61 6.12
C VAL A 163 6.06 10.79 5.70
N THR A 164 4.75 10.69 5.96
CA THR A 164 3.78 11.72 5.58
C THR A 164 4.12 13.08 6.19
N VAL A 165 4.38 13.12 7.49
CA VAL A 165 4.73 14.39 8.17
C VAL A 165 6.02 14.98 7.63
N THR A 166 6.99 14.13 7.26
CA THR A 166 8.29 14.60 6.76
C THR A 166 8.18 15.26 5.38
N ILE A 167 7.44 14.67 4.42
CA ILE A 167 7.40 15.16 3.04
C ILE A 167 6.15 15.98 2.69
N ALA A 168 5.04 15.76 3.40
CA ALA A 168 3.78 16.45 3.14
C ALA A 168 3.43 17.50 4.21
N GLY A 169 4.12 17.47 5.35
CA GLY A 169 3.77 18.30 6.49
C GLY A 169 2.47 17.83 7.15
N ASN A 170 1.88 18.72 7.95
CA ASN A 170 0.65 18.46 8.69
C ASN A 170 -0.30 19.68 8.55
N ILE A 171 -0.83 19.87 7.34
CA ILE A 171 -1.64 21.02 6.97
C ILE A 171 -3.13 20.64 7.07
N PRO A 172 -3.89 21.22 8.04
CA PRO A 172 -5.33 20.96 8.18
C PRO A 172 -6.08 21.18 6.86
N GLY A 173 -6.98 20.27 6.53
CA GLY A 173 -7.79 20.34 5.31
C GLY A 173 -7.05 19.98 4.00
N ARG A 174 -5.73 19.72 4.05
CA ARG A 174 -4.93 19.48 2.84
C ARG A 174 -4.06 18.21 2.92
N THR A 175 -3.20 18.11 3.92
CA THR A 175 -2.30 16.98 4.10
C THR A 175 -2.43 16.28 5.44
N GLN A 176 -3.23 16.85 6.33
CA GLN A 176 -3.48 16.28 7.64
C GLN A 176 -4.29 14.99 7.53
N THR A 177 -3.64 13.87 7.85
CA THR A 177 -4.28 12.56 7.98
C THR A 177 -4.83 12.37 9.39
N LEU A 178 -5.64 11.33 9.60
CA LEU A 178 -6.17 10.99 10.92
C LEU A 178 -5.05 10.74 11.92
N ALA A 179 -3.97 10.06 11.51
CA ALA A 179 -2.80 9.82 12.36
C ALA A 179 -2.10 11.12 12.77
N SER A 180 -1.92 12.07 11.84
CA SER A 180 -1.31 13.36 12.15
C SER A 180 -2.26 14.28 12.94
N ALA A 181 -3.57 14.16 12.77
CA ALA A 181 -4.56 14.88 13.60
C ALA A 181 -4.53 14.41 15.06
N ILE A 182 -4.46 13.08 15.30
CA ILE A 182 -4.29 12.52 16.65
C ILE A 182 -3.02 13.09 17.30
N TYR A 183 -1.90 13.04 16.57
CA TYR A 183 -0.64 13.56 17.05
C TYR A 183 -0.72 15.04 17.41
N SER A 184 -1.34 15.88 16.56
CA SER A 184 -1.52 17.31 16.82
C SER A 184 -2.37 17.56 18.06
N ALA A 185 -3.48 16.83 18.23
CA ALA A 185 -4.34 16.98 19.41
C ALA A 185 -3.58 16.64 20.71
N GLN A 186 -2.73 15.59 20.68
CA GLN A 186 -1.86 15.24 21.81
C GLN A 186 -0.82 16.32 22.11
N GLN A 187 -0.21 16.91 21.09
CA GLN A 187 0.82 17.94 21.26
C GLN A 187 0.28 19.22 21.91
N VAL A 188 -0.98 19.57 21.67
CA VAL A 188 -1.63 20.73 22.28
C VAL A 188 -2.33 20.39 23.61
N GLY A 189 -2.24 19.15 24.10
CA GLY A 189 -2.85 18.70 25.36
C GLY A 189 -4.37 18.56 25.29
N ASN A 190 -4.94 18.43 24.09
CA ASN A 190 -6.38 18.18 23.90
C ASN A 190 -6.68 16.68 23.90
N ASP A 191 -6.58 16.06 25.08
CA ASP A 191 -6.75 14.62 25.27
C ASP A 191 -8.14 14.14 24.86
N ASN A 192 -9.17 14.95 25.02
CA ASN A 192 -10.54 14.58 24.65
C ASN A 192 -10.67 14.40 23.13
N GLU A 193 -10.11 15.32 22.37
CA GLU A 193 -10.12 15.24 20.92
C GLU A 193 -9.20 14.10 20.42
N ALA A 194 -8.01 13.95 21.00
CA ALA A 194 -7.12 12.86 20.68
C ALA A 194 -7.78 11.50 20.89
N ASN A 195 -8.39 11.27 22.05
CA ASN A 195 -9.09 10.02 22.37
C ASN A 195 -10.27 9.76 21.42
N PHE A 196 -11.04 10.80 21.09
CA PHE A 196 -12.12 10.67 20.10
C PHE A 196 -11.57 10.24 18.73
N LEU A 197 -10.52 10.89 18.23
CA LEU A 197 -9.88 10.53 16.94
C LEU A 197 -9.29 9.11 16.95
N VAL A 198 -8.74 8.66 18.07
CA VAL A 198 -8.28 7.28 18.26
C VAL A 198 -9.44 6.29 18.13
N LEU A 199 -10.59 6.57 18.73
CA LEU A 199 -11.78 5.72 18.57
C LEU A 199 -12.27 5.69 17.12
N VAL A 200 -12.24 6.81 16.42
CA VAL A 200 -12.57 6.88 14.99
C VAL A 200 -11.58 6.06 14.16
N ALA A 201 -10.28 6.13 14.48
CA ALA A 201 -9.25 5.33 13.80
C ALA A 201 -9.44 3.83 14.03
N LEU A 202 -9.73 3.43 15.27
CA LEU A 202 -10.03 2.03 15.62
C LEU A 202 -11.27 1.51 14.88
N ALA A 203 -12.36 2.28 14.90
CA ALA A 203 -13.59 1.91 14.21
C ALA A 203 -13.38 1.77 12.70
N THR A 204 -12.69 2.73 12.09
CA THR A 204 -12.42 2.73 10.63
C THR A 204 -11.51 1.56 10.24
N GLY A 205 -10.43 1.33 11.00
CA GLY A 205 -9.51 0.21 10.78
C GLY A 205 -10.22 -1.13 10.96
N PHE A 206 -11.04 -1.28 12.01
CA PHE A 206 -11.82 -2.48 12.24
C PHE A 206 -12.83 -2.76 11.12
N CYS A 207 -13.58 -1.72 10.70
CA CYS A 207 -14.51 -1.83 9.59
C CYS A 207 -13.82 -2.22 8.27
N ALA A 208 -12.64 -1.64 7.99
CA ALA A 208 -11.86 -1.99 6.81
C ALA A 208 -11.43 -3.46 6.82
N ILE A 209 -10.89 -3.95 7.94
CA ILE A 209 -10.47 -5.34 8.09
C ILE A 209 -11.68 -6.28 8.03
N LEU A 210 -12.77 -5.94 8.71
CA LEU A 210 -14.00 -6.75 8.70
C LEU A 210 -14.61 -6.87 7.30
N ALA A 211 -14.73 -5.76 6.58
CA ALA A 211 -15.20 -5.75 5.19
C ALA A 211 -14.33 -6.65 4.30
N ALA A 212 -13.06 -6.59 4.50
CA ALA A 212 -12.07 -7.40 3.84
C ALA A 212 -12.22 -8.89 4.11
N GLU A 213 -12.39 -9.28 5.36
CA GLU A 213 -12.59 -10.67 5.76
C GLU A 213 -13.90 -11.22 5.18
N LEU A 214 -14.99 -10.44 5.23
CA LEU A 214 -16.26 -10.82 4.65
C LEU A 214 -16.19 -11.02 3.13
N LEU A 215 -15.43 -10.18 2.43
CA LEU A 215 -15.19 -10.35 0.99
C LEU A 215 -14.37 -11.61 0.69
N SER A 216 -13.36 -11.90 1.51
CA SER A 216 -12.55 -13.11 1.41
C SER A 216 -13.38 -14.38 1.61
N MET A 217 -14.31 -14.38 2.56
CA MET A 217 -15.16 -15.53 2.87
C MET A 217 -16.20 -15.84 1.77
N ARG A 218 -16.74 -14.82 1.10
CA ARG A 218 -17.75 -15.00 0.03
C ARG A 218 -17.20 -15.71 -1.23
N GLY A 219 -15.90 -15.74 -1.41
CA GLY A 219 -15.23 -16.45 -2.53
C GLY A 219 -14.98 -17.94 -2.31
N VAL A 220 -15.45 -18.53 -1.21
CA VAL A 220 -15.24 -19.96 -0.89
C VAL A 220 -16.48 -20.77 -1.24
N PRO A 221 -16.50 -21.60 -2.31
CA PRO A 221 -17.40 -22.75 -2.30
C PRO A 221 -16.95 -23.63 -1.13
N SER A 222 -17.86 -23.86 -0.18
CA SER A 222 -17.68 -24.78 0.95
C SER A 222 -17.10 -26.10 0.41
N ARG A 223 -15.87 -26.39 0.76
CA ARG A 223 -15.35 -27.75 0.68
C ARG A 223 -16.09 -28.56 1.75
N LYS A 224 -17.29 -29.05 1.41
CA LYS A 224 -17.91 -30.12 2.16
C LYS A 224 -16.92 -31.28 2.10
N SER A 225 -16.46 -31.69 3.28
CA SER A 225 -15.69 -32.89 3.55
C SER A 225 -16.21 -34.09 2.73
N LEU A 226 -15.37 -34.64 1.90
CA LEU A 226 -15.40 -36.04 1.52
C LEU A 226 -14.50 -36.81 2.44
#